data_09ff42461d63070f4283825fb8efcb1d
#
_entry.id   09ff42461d63070f4283825fb8efcb1d
#
_cell.length_a   1.000
_cell.length_b   1.000
_cell.length_c   1.000
_cell.angle_alpha   90.00
_cell.angle_beta   90.00
_cell.angle_gamma   90.00
#
_symmetry.space_group_name_H-M   'P 1'
#
loop_
_entity.id
_entity.type
_entity.pdbx_description
1 polymer ?
#
loop_
_entity_poly.entity_id
_entity_poly.type
_entity_poly.pdbx_seq_one_letter_code
_entity_poly.pdbx_strand_id
1 'polypeptide(L)'
;VSKALLDAVEKYGKEKGMEDMVGPLGFTDMDPEGMLTWGFDQLGTMPTIYNYPYYPEHIEALEGFEVDNKYVEFKIMVPDTIPEKYAKIAMMIEKRYNLHVRKLTKKEVFQGGMGQKIFDLINDTYKDLYGYSELSQKQIDQLIKSYLSFLDFNLITCIEDWTGGEHKLIGVGITMPSLAHALQKC
;
A
#
# COMPACT_ATOMS: atom_id res chain seq x y z
N VAL A 1 -0.43 -29.28 11.02
CA VAL A 1 -1.50 -28.30 11.31
C VAL A 1 -1.80 -27.44 10.09
N SER A 2 -0.80 -26.78 9.47
CA SER A 2 -0.97 -25.89 8.31
C SER A 2 -1.68 -26.60 7.14
N LYS A 3 -1.21 -27.81 6.75
CA LYS A 3 -1.88 -28.59 5.71
C LYS A 3 -3.37 -28.82 5.99
N ALA A 4 -3.72 -29.23 7.19
CA ALA A 4 -5.12 -29.50 7.53
C ALA A 4 -6.01 -28.24 7.47
N LEU A 5 -5.46 -27.06 7.75
CA LEU A 5 -6.18 -25.79 7.60
C LEU A 5 -6.37 -25.46 6.11
N LEU A 6 -5.35 -25.60 5.30
CA LEU A 6 -5.42 -25.37 3.85
C LEU A 6 -6.38 -26.36 3.18
N ASP A 7 -6.31 -27.65 3.53
CA ASP A 7 -7.23 -28.68 3.04
C ASP A 7 -8.71 -28.33 3.37
N ALA A 8 -8.95 -27.75 4.56
CA ALA A 8 -10.29 -27.32 4.96
C ALA A 8 -10.80 -26.14 4.14
N VAL A 9 -9.90 -25.15 3.85
CA VAL A 9 -10.23 -23.99 3.01
C VAL A 9 -10.47 -24.44 1.56
N GLU A 10 -9.59 -25.30 1.03
CA GLU A 10 -9.73 -25.87 -0.31
C GLU A 10 -11.06 -26.62 -0.48
N LYS A 11 -11.41 -27.47 0.50
CA LYS A 11 -12.69 -28.17 0.52
C LYS A 11 -13.87 -27.20 0.48
N TYR A 12 -13.83 -26.16 1.32
CA TYR A 12 -14.88 -25.15 1.35
C TYR A 12 -14.98 -24.39 0.02
N GLY A 13 -13.85 -24.03 -0.57
CA GLY A 13 -13.80 -23.38 -1.89
C GLY A 13 -14.47 -24.23 -2.97
N LYS A 14 -14.13 -25.52 -3.03
CA LYS A 14 -14.74 -26.50 -3.96
C LYS A 14 -16.26 -26.63 -3.76
N GLU A 15 -16.72 -26.66 -2.50
CA GLU A 15 -18.15 -26.67 -2.18
C GLU A 15 -18.88 -25.39 -2.65
N LYS A 16 -18.15 -24.27 -2.80
CA LYS A 16 -18.67 -23.00 -3.33
C LYS A 16 -18.48 -22.83 -4.83
N GLY A 17 -17.90 -23.84 -5.52
CA GLY A 17 -17.66 -23.79 -6.96
C GLY A 17 -16.49 -22.86 -7.35
N MET A 18 -15.56 -22.63 -6.42
CA MET A 18 -14.34 -21.87 -6.71
C MET A 18 -13.32 -22.80 -7.39
N GLU A 19 -12.55 -22.24 -8.32
CA GLU A 19 -11.58 -22.97 -9.12
C GLU A 19 -10.18 -22.83 -8.53
N ASP A 20 -9.86 -21.66 -7.96
CA ASP A 20 -8.55 -21.32 -7.42
C ASP A 20 -8.64 -20.82 -5.98
N MET A 21 -7.53 -20.96 -5.25
CA MET A 21 -7.32 -20.41 -3.92
C MET A 21 -6.01 -19.63 -3.91
N VAL A 22 -6.08 -18.34 -3.73
CA VAL A 22 -4.92 -17.44 -3.68
C VAL A 22 -4.74 -16.89 -2.27
N GLY A 23 -3.50 -16.82 -1.81
CA GLY A 23 -3.20 -16.28 -0.47
C GLY A 23 -1.73 -16.43 -0.07
N PRO A 24 -1.40 -15.97 1.13
CA PRO A 24 -2.27 -15.29 2.10
C PRO A 24 -2.60 -13.85 1.67
N LEU A 25 -3.87 -13.50 1.67
CA LEU A 25 -4.36 -12.16 1.35
C LEU A 25 -5.27 -11.64 2.47
N GLY A 26 -5.37 -10.31 2.59
CA GLY A 26 -6.39 -9.64 3.39
C GLY A 26 -7.69 -9.43 2.62
N PHE A 27 -8.57 -8.58 3.16
CA PHE A 27 -9.79 -8.17 2.46
C PHE A 27 -9.56 -7.02 1.48
N THR A 28 -8.47 -6.29 1.68
CA THR A 28 -8.02 -5.18 0.83
C THR A 28 -6.50 -5.12 0.83
N ASP A 29 -5.91 -4.44 -0.14
CA ASP A 29 -4.46 -4.16 -0.23
C ASP A 29 -3.90 -3.33 0.95
N MET A 30 -4.79 -2.82 1.82
CA MET A 30 -4.38 -2.16 3.07
C MET A 30 -4.19 -3.15 4.22
N ASP A 31 -4.57 -4.40 4.04
CA ASP A 31 -4.36 -5.47 4.99
C ASP A 31 -3.01 -6.16 4.75
N PRO A 32 -2.46 -6.88 5.74
CA PRO A 32 -1.27 -7.69 5.53
C PRO A 32 -1.47 -8.76 4.45
N GLU A 33 -0.58 -8.81 3.48
CA GLU A 33 -0.62 -9.72 2.34
C GLU A 33 0.72 -10.40 2.12
N GLY A 34 0.66 -11.60 1.53
CA GLY A 34 1.83 -12.32 1.11
C GLY A 34 2.61 -12.96 2.25
N MET A 35 3.81 -13.37 1.93
CA MET A 35 4.71 -14.10 2.81
C MET A 35 6.14 -13.68 2.52
N LEU A 36 6.92 -13.39 3.56
CA LEU A 36 8.34 -13.11 3.42
C LEU A 36 9.06 -14.39 2.96
N THR A 37 9.78 -14.31 1.85
CA THR A 37 10.54 -15.42 1.29
C THR A 37 12.05 -15.16 1.25
N TRP A 38 12.46 -13.88 1.39
CA TRP A 38 13.84 -13.44 1.34
C TRP A 38 14.05 -12.20 2.21
N GLY A 39 15.28 -12.02 2.76
CA GLY A 39 15.61 -10.85 3.58
C GLY A 39 15.26 -11.02 5.05
N PHE A 40 15.20 -12.24 5.58
CA PHE A 40 14.91 -12.54 6.98
C PHE A 40 15.91 -11.93 7.98
N ASP A 41 17.09 -11.55 7.52
CA ASP A 41 18.14 -10.86 8.25
C ASP A 41 18.00 -9.33 8.23
N GLN A 42 17.04 -8.81 7.45
CA GLN A 42 16.80 -7.37 7.34
C GLN A 42 15.77 -6.90 8.36
N LEU A 43 15.95 -5.68 8.84
CA LEU A 43 14.94 -5.01 9.63
C LEU A 43 13.79 -4.57 8.72
N GLY A 44 12.64 -5.21 8.85
CA GLY A 44 11.45 -4.87 8.08
C GLY A 44 10.91 -3.48 8.41
N THR A 45 10.09 -2.94 7.54
CA THR A 45 9.32 -1.71 7.79
C THR A 45 7.97 -2.05 8.42
N MET A 46 7.20 -1.05 8.86
CA MET A 46 5.89 -1.29 9.48
C MET A 46 4.91 -2.06 8.59
N PRO A 47 4.84 -1.80 7.26
CA PRO A 47 3.98 -2.55 6.37
C PRO A 47 4.57 -3.88 5.88
N THR A 48 5.85 -4.16 6.14
CA THR A 48 6.49 -5.40 5.70
C THR A 48 5.99 -6.58 6.50
N ILE A 49 5.56 -7.63 5.81
CA ILE A 49 5.19 -8.89 6.44
C ILE A 49 6.45 -9.59 6.96
N TYR A 50 6.35 -10.14 8.16
CA TYR A 50 7.37 -11.04 8.71
C TYR A 50 6.76 -12.38 9.12
N ASN A 51 7.43 -13.44 8.74
CA ASN A 51 7.15 -14.82 9.15
C ASN A 51 8.47 -15.58 9.34
N TYR A 52 8.40 -16.74 9.96
CA TYR A 52 9.57 -17.59 10.07
C TYR A 52 9.94 -18.21 8.70
N PRO A 53 11.23 -18.49 8.45
CA PRO A 53 11.69 -19.02 7.16
C PRO A 53 11.03 -20.35 6.74
N TYR A 54 10.58 -21.18 7.69
CA TYR A 54 9.93 -22.44 7.39
C TYR A 54 8.52 -22.30 6.77
N TYR A 55 7.90 -21.10 6.77
CA TYR A 55 6.55 -20.92 6.23
C TYR A 55 6.51 -21.14 4.70
N PRO A 56 7.34 -20.45 3.92
CA PRO A 56 7.39 -20.72 2.48
C PRO A 56 7.77 -22.17 2.18
N GLU A 57 8.75 -22.75 2.88
CA GLU A 57 9.14 -24.15 2.71
C GLU A 57 7.96 -25.12 2.94
N HIS A 58 7.12 -24.84 3.94
CA HIS A 58 5.92 -25.65 4.23
C HIS A 58 4.88 -25.56 3.11
N ILE A 59 4.68 -24.39 2.53
CA ILE A 59 3.70 -24.22 1.44
C ILE A 59 4.23 -24.84 0.16
N GLU A 60 5.50 -24.61 -0.18
CA GLU A 60 6.15 -25.18 -1.37
C GLU A 60 6.21 -26.72 -1.33
N ALA A 61 6.23 -27.32 -0.13
CA ALA A 61 6.19 -28.75 0.06
C ALA A 61 4.77 -29.36 -0.12
N LEU A 62 3.74 -28.53 -0.25
CA LEU A 62 2.37 -29.02 -0.50
C LEU A 62 2.12 -29.17 -1.99
N GLU A 63 1.59 -30.33 -2.37
CA GLU A 63 1.19 -30.58 -3.75
C GLU A 63 0.06 -29.63 -4.18
N GLY A 64 0.18 -29.04 -5.37
CA GLY A 64 -0.81 -28.15 -5.96
C GLY A 64 -0.65 -26.69 -5.58
N PHE A 65 0.35 -26.31 -4.77
CA PHE A 65 0.66 -24.94 -4.46
C PHE A 65 1.86 -24.46 -5.29
N GLU A 66 1.74 -23.26 -5.85
CA GLU A 66 2.79 -22.58 -6.60
C GLU A 66 2.84 -21.09 -6.29
N VAL A 67 3.95 -20.45 -6.63
CA VAL A 67 4.08 -19.00 -6.45
C VAL A 67 3.33 -18.30 -7.57
N ASP A 68 2.28 -17.58 -7.21
CA ASP A 68 1.47 -16.83 -8.15
C ASP A 68 2.09 -15.45 -8.46
N ASN A 69 2.47 -14.66 -7.43
CA ASN A 69 3.10 -13.37 -7.62
C ASN A 69 4.27 -13.13 -6.66
N LYS A 70 5.19 -12.25 -7.06
CA LYS A 70 6.36 -11.86 -6.27
C LYS A 70 6.44 -10.35 -6.16
N TYR A 71 6.54 -9.86 -4.94
CA TYR A 71 6.78 -8.46 -4.63
C TYR A 71 8.21 -8.25 -4.13
N VAL A 72 8.75 -7.06 -4.36
CA VAL A 72 10.07 -6.68 -3.89
C VAL A 72 9.99 -5.36 -3.14
N GLU A 73 10.71 -5.28 -2.02
CA GLU A 73 10.89 -4.05 -1.26
C GLU A 73 12.26 -3.46 -1.58
N PHE A 74 12.31 -2.16 -1.87
CA PHE A 74 13.55 -1.45 -2.18
C PHE A 74 13.93 -0.49 -1.07
N LYS A 75 15.19 -0.58 -0.63
CA LYS A 75 15.81 0.44 0.20
C LYS A 75 16.53 1.46 -0.67
N ILE A 76 16.05 2.70 -0.65
CA ILE A 76 16.65 3.80 -1.38
C ILE A 76 17.40 4.69 -0.41
N MET A 77 18.70 4.89 -0.65
CA MET A 77 19.50 5.86 0.11
C MET A 77 19.24 7.25 -0.46
N VAL A 78 18.65 8.12 0.38
CA VAL A 78 18.37 9.50 -0.03
C VAL A 78 19.71 10.25 -0.13
N PRO A 79 20.03 10.88 -1.26
CA PRO A 79 21.24 11.70 -1.40
C PRO A 79 21.12 12.99 -0.58
N ASP A 80 22.26 13.55 -0.14
CA ASP A 80 22.31 14.81 0.62
C ASP A 80 21.67 15.98 -0.13
N THR A 81 21.74 15.94 -1.46
CA THR A 81 21.13 16.94 -2.35
C THR A 81 20.35 16.28 -3.47
N ILE A 82 19.20 16.82 -3.80
CA ILE A 82 18.44 16.36 -4.97
C ILE A 82 19.25 16.68 -6.25
N PRO A 83 19.55 15.69 -7.11
CA PRO A 83 20.25 15.95 -8.35
C PRO A 83 19.52 16.99 -9.21
N GLU A 84 20.25 17.97 -9.71
CA GLU A 84 19.72 19.11 -10.47
C GLU A 84 18.81 18.70 -11.64
N LYS A 85 19.13 17.56 -12.27
CA LYS A 85 18.32 16.99 -13.35
C LYS A 85 16.86 16.74 -12.92
N TYR A 86 16.66 16.15 -11.75
CA TYR A 86 15.29 15.85 -11.25
C TYR A 86 14.55 17.12 -10.87
N ALA A 87 15.22 18.08 -10.22
CA ALA A 87 14.62 19.36 -9.88
C ALA A 87 14.16 20.12 -11.15
N LYS A 88 15.01 20.18 -12.18
CA LYS A 88 14.66 20.79 -13.47
C LYS A 88 13.47 20.11 -14.16
N ILE A 89 13.45 18.77 -14.17
CA ILE A 89 12.34 18.00 -14.76
C ILE A 89 11.05 18.27 -14.00
N ALA A 90 11.06 18.25 -12.68
CA ALA A 90 9.88 18.53 -11.84
C ALA A 90 9.31 19.92 -12.15
N MET A 91 10.15 20.96 -12.11
CA MET A 91 9.73 22.33 -12.45
C MET A 91 9.15 22.46 -13.87
N MET A 92 9.72 21.74 -14.84
CA MET A 92 9.23 21.76 -16.21
C MET A 92 7.83 21.10 -16.31
N ILE A 93 7.63 19.98 -15.63
CA ILE A 93 6.36 19.25 -15.60
C ILE A 93 5.29 20.10 -14.90
N GLU A 94 5.58 20.64 -13.72
CA GLU A 94 4.69 21.54 -12.97
C GLU A 94 4.20 22.69 -13.87
N LYS A 95 5.13 23.38 -14.52
CA LYS A 95 4.80 24.49 -15.41
C LYS A 95 4.02 24.08 -16.65
N ARG A 96 4.41 22.95 -17.28
CA ARG A 96 3.78 22.48 -18.54
C ARG A 96 2.34 22.04 -18.35
N TYR A 97 2.05 21.39 -17.24
CA TYR A 97 0.75 20.79 -16.96
C TYR A 97 -0.05 21.51 -15.88
N ASN A 98 0.39 22.69 -15.46
CA ASN A 98 -0.25 23.49 -14.40
C ASN A 98 -0.48 22.68 -13.12
N LEU A 99 0.55 21.88 -12.73
CA LEU A 99 0.50 21.06 -11.53
C LEU A 99 1.01 21.83 -10.32
N HIS A 100 0.42 21.54 -9.17
CA HIS A 100 0.78 22.19 -7.92
C HIS A 100 1.01 21.15 -6.83
N VAL A 101 2.25 21.12 -6.32
CA VAL A 101 2.64 20.29 -5.18
C VAL A 101 2.34 21.02 -3.90
N ARG A 102 1.57 20.42 -3.00
CA ARG A 102 1.27 21.04 -1.70
C ARG A 102 1.12 20.03 -0.57
N LYS A 103 1.13 20.52 0.65
CA LYS A 103 0.79 19.77 1.85
C LYS A 103 -0.70 19.90 2.15
N LEU A 104 -1.25 18.86 2.77
CA LEU A 104 -2.63 18.86 3.25
C LEU A 104 -2.68 19.27 4.72
N THR A 105 -3.76 19.94 5.09
CA THR A 105 -4.06 20.20 6.49
C THR A 105 -5.01 19.14 7.04
N LYS A 106 -4.94 18.93 8.36
CA LYS A 106 -5.86 18.03 9.05
C LYS A 106 -7.34 18.39 8.80
N LYS A 107 -7.64 19.68 8.74
CA LYS A 107 -9.00 20.19 8.47
C LYS A 107 -9.49 19.81 7.07
N GLU A 108 -8.65 19.95 6.06
CA GLU A 108 -9.00 19.56 4.67
C GLU A 108 -9.28 18.07 4.55
N VAL A 109 -8.49 17.23 5.24
CA VAL A 109 -8.65 15.78 5.17
C VAL A 109 -9.93 15.33 5.86
N PHE A 110 -10.20 15.78 7.09
CA PHE A 110 -11.32 15.27 7.91
C PHE A 110 -12.63 16.03 7.74
N GLN A 111 -12.58 17.28 7.31
CA GLN A 111 -13.76 18.16 7.17
C GLN A 111 -13.96 18.70 5.75
N GLY A 112 -12.88 18.81 4.98
CA GLY A 112 -12.89 19.35 3.63
C GLY A 112 -13.07 18.30 2.52
N GLY A 113 -13.31 17.02 2.87
CA GLY A 113 -13.52 15.96 1.90
C GLY A 113 -12.24 15.45 1.20
N MET A 114 -11.06 15.96 1.57
CA MET A 114 -9.82 15.54 0.92
C MET A 114 -9.45 14.08 1.27
N GLY A 115 -9.82 13.60 2.46
CA GLY A 115 -9.67 12.18 2.82
C GLY A 115 -10.42 11.26 1.85
N GLN A 116 -11.65 11.59 1.50
CA GLN A 116 -12.41 10.86 0.49
C GLN A 116 -11.71 10.88 -0.87
N LYS A 117 -11.31 12.05 -1.36
CA LYS A 117 -10.61 12.20 -2.65
C LYS A 117 -9.31 11.38 -2.74
N ILE A 118 -8.59 11.21 -1.62
CA ILE A 118 -7.39 10.36 -1.56
C ILE A 118 -7.75 8.91 -1.86
N PHE A 119 -8.77 8.37 -1.20
CA PHE A 119 -9.17 6.98 -1.41
C PHE A 119 -9.90 6.75 -2.73
N ASP A 120 -10.63 7.73 -3.23
CA ASP A 120 -11.20 7.70 -4.59
C ASP A 120 -10.07 7.62 -5.64
N LEU A 121 -8.98 8.40 -5.45
CA LEU A 121 -7.81 8.34 -6.30
C LEU A 121 -7.11 6.98 -6.22
N ILE A 122 -6.99 6.39 -5.03
CA ILE A 122 -6.43 5.05 -4.85
C ILE A 122 -7.30 4.03 -5.59
N ASN A 123 -8.61 4.01 -5.39
CA ASN A 123 -9.52 3.12 -6.09
C ASN A 123 -9.37 3.25 -7.63
N ASP A 124 -9.30 4.47 -8.14
CA ASP A 124 -9.21 4.70 -9.60
C ASP A 124 -7.84 4.27 -10.17
N THR A 125 -6.76 4.49 -9.44
CA THR A 125 -5.40 4.21 -9.92
C THR A 125 -4.94 2.78 -9.67
N TYR A 126 -5.51 2.07 -8.69
CA TYR A 126 -5.11 0.71 -8.31
C TYR A 126 -6.01 -0.38 -8.87
N LYS A 127 -7.14 -0.04 -9.50
CA LYS A 127 -8.14 -1.01 -10.01
C LYS A 127 -7.58 -2.10 -10.93
N ASP A 128 -6.49 -1.80 -11.63
CA ASP A 128 -5.84 -2.72 -12.56
C ASP A 128 -4.60 -3.43 -11.94
N LEU A 129 -4.32 -3.21 -10.66
CA LEU A 129 -3.23 -3.90 -9.96
C LEU A 129 -3.65 -5.31 -9.59
N TYR A 130 -2.67 -6.22 -9.59
CA TYR A 130 -2.87 -7.60 -9.20
C TYR A 130 -3.45 -7.72 -7.78
N GLY A 131 -4.53 -8.47 -7.64
CA GLY A 131 -5.18 -8.72 -6.34
C GLY A 131 -5.95 -7.54 -5.76
N TYR A 132 -5.94 -6.35 -6.40
CA TYR A 132 -6.64 -5.18 -5.86
C TYR A 132 -8.14 -5.38 -5.77
N SER A 133 -8.71 -5.04 -4.61
CA SER A 133 -10.14 -4.97 -4.38
C SER A 133 -10.56 -3.54 -4.08
N GLU A 134 -11.52 -3.02 -4.84
CA GLU A 134 -12.03 -1.66 -4.66
C GLU A 134 -12.58 -1.45 -3.24
N LEU A 135 -12.10 -0.40 -2.58
CA LEU A 135 -12.53 -0.03 -1.24
C LEU A 135 -13.96 0.47 -1.25
N SER A 136 -14.80 -0.18 -0.47
CA SER A 136 -16.17 0.29 -0.24
C SER A 136 -16.19 1.56 0.59
N GLN A 137 -17.27 2.34 0.52
CA GLN A 137 -17.41 3.58 1.30
C GLN A 137 -17.22 3.35 2.81
N LYS A 138 -17.71 2.24 3.33
CA LYS A 138 -17.55 1.89 4.75
C LYS A 138 -16.07 1.68 5.13
N GLN A 139 -15.30 1.04 4.26
CA GLN A 139 -13.86 0.85 4.46
C GLN A 139 -13.12 2.18 4.35
N ILE A 140 -13.45 3.02 3.36
CA ILE A 140 -12.89 4.37 3.22
C ILE A 140 -13.13 5.21 4.47
N ASP A 141 -14.36 5.25 4.98
CA ASP A 141 -14.70 5.99 6.20
C ASP A 141 -13.91 5.49 7.43
N GLN A 142 -13.69 4.19 7.52
CA GLN A 142 -12.88 3.59 8.57
C GLN A 142 -11.40 3.93 8.42
N LEU A 143 -10.85 3.85 7.21
CA LEU A 143 -9.45 4.17 6.94
C LEU A 143 -9.15 5.65 7.16
N ILE A 144 -10.05 6.56 6.79
CA ILE A 144 -9.90 7.98 7.10
C ILE A 144 -9.78 8.17 8.61
N LYS A 145 -10.64 7.53 9.39
CA LYS A 145 -10.65 7.68 10.85
C LYS A 145 -9.46 7.03 11.55
N SER A 146 -9.10 5.81 11.14
CA SER A 146 -8.06 5.02 11.80
C SER A 146 -6.68 5.32 11.24
N TYR A 147 -6.51 5.23 9.92
CA TYR A 147 -5.20 5.34 9.28
C TYR A 147 -4.70 6.77 9.17
N LEU A 148 -5.51 7.69 8.63
CA LEU A 148 -5.08 9.08 8.46
C LEU A 148 -4.97 9.85 9.78
N SER A 149 -5.58 9.37 10.87
CA SER A 149 -5.61 10.10 12.14
C SER A 149 -4.25 10.18 12.85
N PHE A 150 -3.38 9.18 12.67
CA PHE A 150 -2.07 9.15 13.32
C PHE A 150 -0.92 9.64 12.44
N LEU A 151 -1.19 9.98 11.18
CA LEU A 151 -0.16 10.47 10.27
C LEU A 151 0.25 11.92 10.56
N ASP A 152 1.53 12.21 10.38
CA ASP A 152 2.02 13.58 10.34
C ASP A 152 1.74 14.20 8.97
N PHE A 153 0.86 15.20 8.92
CA PHE A 153 0.47 15.86 7.67
C PHE A 153 1.62 16.59 6.98
N ASN A 154 2.72 16.90 7.69
CA ASN A 154 3.93 17.41 7.08
C ASN A 154 4.61 16.38 6.16
N LEU A 155 4.33 15.10 6.37
CA LEU A 155 4.86 13.98 5.59
C LEU A 155 3.90 13.51 4.48
N ILE A 156 2.72 14.13 4.36
CA ILE A 156 1.77 13.89 3.27
C ILE A 156 1.91 14.99 2.24
N THR A 157 2.17 14.60 1.00
CA THR A 157 2.29 15.52 -0.14
C THR A 157 1.26 15.14 -1.18
N CYS A 158 0.54 16.12 -1.71
CA CYS A 158 -0.37 15.89 -2.83
C CYS A 158 0.02 16.75 -4.04
N ILE A 159 -0.42 16.28 -5.19
CA ILE A 159 -0.29 16.99 -6.48
C ILE A 159 -1.69 17.26 -7.00
N GLU A 160 -1.97 18.48 -7.32
CA GLU A 160 -3.23 18.93 -7.91
C GLU A 160 -2.99 19.47 -9.31
N ASP A 161 -3.88 19.11 -10.22
CA ASP A 161 -4.00 19.75 -11.54
C ASP A 161 -4.99 20.91 -11.43
N TRP A 162 -4.50 22.11 -11.77
CA TRP A 162 -5.29 23.35 -11.75
C TRP A 162 -5.73 23.77 -13.16
N THR A 163 -5.63 22.89 -14.13
CA THR A 163 -6.12 23.15 -15.48
C THR A 163 -7.66 23.26 -15.45
N GLY A 164 -8.21 24.29 -16.07
CA GLY A 164 -9.65 24.48 -16.16
C GLY A 164 -10.33 25.10 -14.92
N GLY A 165 -9.56 25.51 -13.91
CA GLY A 165 -10.08 26.22 -12.72
C GLY A 165 -10.58 25.32 -11.59
N GLU A 166 -10.62 24.02 -11.77
CA GLU A 166 -10.83 23.06 -10.70
C GLU A 166 -9.48 22.54 -10.19
N HIS A 167 -9.38 22.34 -8.85
CA HIS A 167 -8.20 21.78 -8.22
C HIS A 167 -8.39 20.26 -8.09
N LYS A 168 -8.06 19.54 -9.15
CA LYS A 168 -8.21 18.08 -9.19
C LYS A 168 -7.01 17.40 -8.54
N LEU A 169 -7.24 16.60 -7.51
CA LEU A 169 -6.21 15.73 -6.94
C LEU A 169 -5.83 14.65 -7.98
N ILE A 170 -4.55 14.58 -8.34
CA ILE A 170 -4.01 13.63 -9.31
C ILE A 170 -2.88 12.77 -8.77
N GLY A 171 -2.36 13.09 -7.59
CA GLY A 171 -1.31 12.31 -6.95
C GLY A 171 -1.25 12.57 -5.44
N VAL A 172 -0.91 11.54 -4.69
CA VAL A 172 -0.67 11.63 -3.25
C VAL A 172 0.54 10.77 -2.88
N GLY A 173 1.41 11.31 -2.06
CA GLY A 173 2.51 10.58 -1.43
C GLY A 173 2.32 10.64 0.08
N ILE A 174 2.15 9.48 0.70
CA ILE A 174 2.05 9.33 2.14
C ILE A 174 3.35 8.69 2.61
N THR A 175 4.10 9.41 3.43
CA THR A 175 5.33 8.92 4.04
C THR A 175 5.19 8.94 5.56
N MET A 176 5.95 8.09 6.23
CA MET A 176 5.95 8.03 7.69
C MET A 176 7.34 7.67 8.20
N PRO A 177 7.71 8.07 9.43
CA PRO A 177 8.95 7.62 10.05
C PRO A 177 8.91 6.10 10.23
N SER A 178 10.05 5.44 10.04
CA SER A 178 10.16 4.02 10.39
C SER A 178 10.04 3.84 11.91
N LEU A 179 9.07 3.03 12.34
CA LEU A 179 8.89 2.63 13.74
C LEU A 179 9.61 1.32 14.06
N ALA A 180 10.29 0.71 13.08
CA ALA A 180 10.88 -0.61 13.21
C ALA A 180 11.83 -0.75 14.41
N HIS A 181 12.74 0.19 14.61
CA HIS A 181 13.64 0.19 15.78
C HIS A 181 12.93 0.40 17.11
N ALA A 182 11.83 1.14 17.13
CA ALA A 182 11.02 1.31 18.33
C ALA A 182 10.30 0.01 18.69
N LEU A 183 9.70 -0.63 17.70
CA LEU A 183 8.99 -1.91 17.85
C LEU A 183 9.91 -3.04 18.31
N GLN A 184 11.19 -3.05 17.90
CA GLN A 184 12.16 -4.02 18.39
C GLN A 184 12.48 -3.90 19.89
N LYS A 185 12.19 -2.74 20.50
CA LYS A 185 12.49 -2.47 21.91
C LYS A 185 11.28 -2.68 22.84
N CYS A 186 10.12 -2.93 22.28
CA CYS A 186 8.89 -3.26 23.00
C CYS A 186 8.73 -4.77 23.18
#